data_a346b3899216d032494f1a18368ea9e1
#
_entry.id   a346b3899216d032494f1a18368ea9e1
#
_cell.length_a   1.000
_cell.length_b   1.000
_cell.length_c   1.000
_cell.angle_alpha   90.00
_cell.angle_beta   90.00
_cell.angle_gamma   90.00
#
_symmetry.space_group_name_H-M   'P 1'
#
loop_
_entity.id
_entity.type
_entity.pdbx_description
1 polymer ?
#
loop_
_entity_poly.entity_id
_entity_poly.type
_entity_poly.pdbx_seq_one_letter_code
_entity_poly.pdbx_strand_id
1 'polypeptide(L)'
;LVIAIIVISAASGYRRGLLNSFFNFFRWSLCAVCGVVFALPIKNFIVKHTSLQLSISKSIKDTLDSSIASDSFIMSLPRQIRLLWDDIRNEATSRISVSLADTLISMLSFTLLFIALFMLARFTLRSLELKKRGVLGLSNRLCGMLFGALKGALLVSIIMLISFPLLSLLEPDTSATIAEGLSHGKLSGFFYNSNPITDGITLISKHSI
;
A
#
# COMPACT_ATOMS: atom_id res chain seq x y z
N LEU A 1 -8.50 9.27 12.60
CA LEU A 1 -8.53 7.83 12.30
C LEU A 1 -7.22 7.15 12.68
N VAL A 2 -6.05 7.61 12.19
CA VAL A 2 -4.72 7.03 12.48
C VAL A 2 -4.45 6.92 13.98
N ILE A 3 -4.62 8.02 14.73
CA ILE A 3 -4.44 8.04 16.18
C ILE A 3 -5.37 7.02 16.86
N ALA A 4 -6.63 6.96 16.45
CA ALA A 4 -7.59 6.03 17.01
C ALA A 4 -7.15 4.56 16.84
N ILE A 5 -6.66 4.18 15.67
CA ILE A 5 -6.15 2.83 15.40
C ILE A 5 -4.95 2.51 16.28
N ILE A 6 -3.99 3.43 16.42
CA ILE A 6 -2.80 3.24 17.26
C ILE A 6 -3.20 3.13 18.74
N VAL A 7 -4.09 4.00 19.22
CA VAL A 7 -4.54 3.99 20.62
C VAL A 7 -5.33 2.72 20.94
N ILE A 8 -6.25 2.31 20.09
CA ILE A 8 -7.02 1.06 20.26
C ILE A 8 -6.08 -0.15 20.25
N SER A 9 -5.10 -0.18 19.35
CA SER A 9 -4.10 -1.24 19.29
C SER A 9 -3.20 -1.26 20.54
N ALA A 10 -2.79 -0.10 21.05
CA ALA A 10 -2.02 0.04 22.27
C ALA A 10 -2.82 -0.42 23.51
N ALA A 11 -4.07 0.00 23.62
CA ALA A 11 -4.98 -0.43 24.70
C ALA A 11 -5.23 -1.95 24.68
N SER A 12 -5.38 -2.51 23.50
CA SER A 12 -5.49 -3.96 23.32
C SER A 12 -4.21 -4.68 23.76
N GLY A 13 -3.04 -4.12 23.43
CA GLY A 13 -1.73 -4.62 23.86
C GLY A 13 -1.54 -4.59 25.37
N TYR A 14 -1.94 -3.49 26.01
CA TYR A 14 -1.94 -3.34 27.47
C TYR A 14 -2.75 -4.44 28.17
N ARG A 15 -3.94 -4.74 27.64
CA ARG A 15 -4.81 -5.80 28.18
C ARG A 15 -4.24 -7.20 28.01
N ARG A 16 -3.55 -7.46 26.90
CA ARG A 16 -3.02 -8.79 26.54
C ARG A 16 -1.67 -9.12 27.19
N GLY A 17 -0.93 -8.09 27.59
CA GLY A 17 0.41 -8.21 28.16
C GLY A 17 1.51 -8.41 27.11
N LEU A 18 2.78 -8.38 27.55
CA LEU A 18 3.98 -8.39 26.71
C LEU A 18 4.03 -9.58 25.73
N LEU A 19 4.01 -10.80 26.27
CA LEU A 19 4.22 -12.00 25.45
C LEU A 19 3.21 -12.08 24.30
N ASN A 20 1.94 -11.87 24.63
CA ASN A 20 0.88 -11.97 23.62
C ASN A 20 0.92 -10.84 22.58
N SER A 21 1.29 -9.65 23.02
CA SER A 21 1.45 -8.49 22.13
C SER A 21 2.69 -8.64 21.24
N PHE A 22 3.79 -9.16 21.80
CA PHE A 22 5.02 -9.47 21.09
C PHE A 22 4.77 -10.52 19.98
N PHE A 23 4.20 -11.67 20.30
CA PHE A 23 3.91 -12.68 19.28
C PHE A 23 2.93 -12.17 18.22
N ASN A 24 1.96 -11.35 18.62
CA ASN A 24 1.03 -10.79 17.67
C ASN A 24 1.69 -9.73 16.77
N PHE A 25 2.57 -8.89 17.31
CA PHE A 25 3.38 -7.94 16.52
C PHE A 25 4.31 -8.69 15.58
N PHE A 26 5.06 -9.68 16.09
CA PHE A 26 5.99 -10.47 15.28
C PHE A 26 5.29 -11.17 14.11
N ARG A 27 4.10 -11.72 14.34
CA ARG A 27 3.29 -12.31 13.26
C ARG A 27 2.97 -11.29 12.17
N TRP A 28 2.52 -10.09 12.54
CA TRP A 28 2.21 -9.02 11.60
C TRP A 28 3.46 -8.57 10.82
N SER A 29 4.57 -8.37 11.53
CA SER A 29 5.84 -8.00 10.91
C SER A 29 6.34 -9.07 9.95
N LEU A 30 6.27 -10.34 10.34
CA LEU A 30 6.68 -11.45 9.47
C LEU A 30 5.82 -11.52 8.21
N CYS A 31 4.50 -11.40 8.33
CA CYS A 31 3.60 -11.36 7.17
C CYS A 31 3.90 -10.16 6.26
N ALA A 32 4.22 -8.98 6.84
CA ALA A 32 4.56 -7.80 6.05
C ALA A 32 5.90 -7.98 5.31
N VAL A 33 6.94 -8.47 5.99
CA VAL A 33 8.25 -8.75 5.37
C VAL A 33 8.12 -9.80 4.26
N CYS A 34 7.46 -10.92 4.54
CA CYS A 34 7.20 -11.93 3.51
C CYS A 34 6.37 -11.35 2.36
N GLY A 35 5.39 -10.51 2.67
CA GLY A 35 4.59 -9.81 1.67
C GLY A 35 5.45 -8.96 0.73
N VAL A 36 6.39 -8.19 1.26
CA VAL A 36 7.32 -7.37 0.47
C VAL A 36 8.24 -8.24 -0.38
N VAL A 37 8.88 -9.25 0.22
CA VAL A 37 9.84 -10.13 -0.48
C VAL A 37 9.19 -10.91 -1.62
N PHE A 38 7.99 -11.43 -1.39
CA PHE A 38 7.28 -12.25 -2.38
C PHE A 38 6.33 -11.46 -3.29
N ALA A 39 6.19 -10.14 -3.10
CA ALA A 39 5.35 -9.30 -3.96
C ALA A 39 5.81 -9.33 -5.43
N LEU A 40 7.13 -9.24 -5.68
CA LEU A 40 7.69 -9.26 -7.04
C LEU A 40 7.48 -10.59 -7.77
N PRO A 41 7.78 -11.77 -7.21
CA PRO A 41 7.48 -13.04 -7.85
C PRO A 41 5.99 -13.20 -8.20
N ILE A 42 5.09 -12.78 -7.31
CA ILE A 42 3.65 -12.87 -7.54
C ILE A 42 3.20 -11.87 -8.60
N LYS A 43 3.70 -10.64 -8.56
CA LYS A 43 3.47 -9.65 -9.62
C LYS A 43 3.86 -10.23 -10.98
N ASN A 44 5.08 -10.77 -11.11
CA ASN A 44 5.57 -11.34 -12.36
C ASN A 44 4.70 -12.51 -12.83
N PHE A 45 4.22 -13.34 -11.90
CA PHE A 45 3.28 -14.39 -12.21
C PHE A 45 1.95 -13.85 -12.74
N ILE A 46 1.37 -12.82 -12.09
CA ILE A 46 0.12 -12.18 -12.52
C ILE A 46 0.30 -11.56 -13.91
N VAL A 47 1.36 -10.79 -14.12
CA VAL A 47 1.64 -10.12 -15.40
C VAL A 47 1.83 -11.12 -16.53
N LYS A 48 2.50 -12.25 -16.26
CA LYS A 48 2.76 -13.28 -17.26
C LYS A 48 1.51 -14.07 -17.66
N HIS A 49 0.57 -14.28 -16.71
CA HIS A 49 -0.60 -15.14 -16.93
C HIS A 49 -1.90 -14.36 -17.13
N THR A 50 -1.87 -13.03 -17.01
CA THR A 50 -3.05 -12.18 -17.13
C THR A 50 -2.74 -10.94 -17.95
N SER A 51 -3.71 -10.46 -18.73
CA SER A 51 -3.62 -9.19 -19.48
C SER A 51 -3.91 -7.96 -18.59
N LEU A 52 -3.93 -8.11 -17.25
CA LEU A 52 -4.30 -7.05 -16.32
C LEU A 52 -3.40 -5.80 -16.46
N GLN A 53 -2.10 -5.98 -16.64
CA GLN A 53 -1.18 -4.87 -16.83
C GLN A 53 -1.53 -4.04 -18.07
N LEU A 54 -1.82 -4.71 -19.18
CA LEU A 54 -2.21 -4.04 -20.42
C LEU A 54 -3.54 -3.32 -20.27
N SER A 55 -4.53 -3.96 -19.63
CA SER A 55 -5.85 -3.35 -19.40
C SER A 55 -5.76 -2.12 -18.50
N ILE A 56 -5.04 -2.20 -17.38
CA ILE A 56 -4.85 -1.08 -16.45
C ILE A 56 -4.04 0.04 -17.13
N SER A 57 -2.94 -0.30 -17.79
CA SER A 57 -2.12 0.68 -18.51
C SER A 57 -2.91 1.39 -19.61
N LYS A 58 -3.76 0.66 -20.37
CA LYS A 58 -4.64 1.25 -21.36
C LYS A 58 -5.66 2.20 -20.74
N SER A 59 -6.34 1.79 -19.67
CA SER A 59 -7.31 2.66 -18.98
C SER A 59 -6.66 3.92 -18.43
N ILE A 60 -5.47 3.82 -17.84
CA ILE A 60 -4.71 4.99 -17.37
C ILE A 60 -4.32 5.89 -18.55
N LYS A 61 -3.84 5.31 -19.64
CA LYS A 61 -3.48 6.05 -20.84
C LYS A 61 -4.68 6.81 -21.40
N ASP A 62 -5.81 6.14 -21.59
CA ASP A 62 -7.03 6.72 -22.13
C ASP A 62 -7.53 7.90 -21.24
N THR A 63 -7.41 7.75 -19.90
CA THR A 63 -7.75 8.82 -18.94
C THR A 63 -6.79 10.00 -19.05
N LEU A 64 -5.48 9.76 -19.14
CA LEU A 64 -4.48 10.82 -19.29
C LEU A 64 -4.65 11.54 -20.64
N ASP A 65 -4.85 10.80 -21.70
CA ASP A 65 -5.04 11.36 -23.04
C ASP A 65 -6.30 12.24 -23.12
N SER A 66 -7.40 11.82 -22.50
CA SER A 66 -8.63 12.62 -22.44
C SER A 66 -8.46 13.90 -21.60
N SER A 67 -7.71 13.83 -20.50
CA SER A 67 -7.45 14.97 -19.63
C SER A 67 -6.56 16.03 -20.29
N ILE A 68 -5.61 15.62 -21.12
CA ILE A 68 -4.66 16.51 -21.81
C ILE A 68 -5.22 17.03 -23.15
N ALA A 69 -6.12 16.28 -23.80
CA ALA A 69 -6.66 16.64 -25.12
C ALA A 69 -7.58 17.87 -25.13
N SER A 70 -8.04 18.33 -23.95
CA SER A 70 -8.99 19.45 -23.83
C SER A 70 -8.34 20.85 -23.85
N ASP A 71 -7.03 20.94 -24.09
CA ASP A 71 -6.33 22.22 -24.04
C ASP A 71 -6.45 22.97 -25.39
N SER A 72 -7.31 24.00 -25.42
CA SER A 72 -7.57 24.83 -26.59
C SER A 72 -6.31 25.53 -27.13
N PHE A 73 -5.28 25.70 -26.28
CA PHE A 73 -3.99 26.28 -26.67
C PHE A 73 -3.25 25.37 -27.67
N ILE A 74 -3.29 24.05 -27.49
CA ILE A 74 -2.62 23.09 -28.36
C ILE A 74 -3.24 23.10 -29.76
N MET A 75 -4.54 23.29 -29.86
CA MET A 75 -5.25 23.39 -31.14
C MET A 75 -4.86 24.65 -31.93
N SER A 76 -4.38 25.70 -31.28
CA SER A 76 -3.92 26.94 -31.94
C SER A 76 -2.48 26.87 -32.48
N LEU A 77 -1.71 25.81 -32.13
CA LEU A 77 -0.33 25.67 -32.56
C LEU A 77 -0.21 25.27 -34.05
N PRO A 78 0.86 25.69 -34.76
CA PRO A 78 1.17 25.24 -36.11
C PRO A 78 1.25 23.73 -36.20
N ARG A 79 0.82 23.16 -37.35
CA ARG A 79 0.73 21.71 -37.58
C ARG A 79 2.01 20.95 -37.22
N GLN A 80 3.17 21.48 -37.53
CA GLN A 80 4.47 20.85 -37.28
C GLN A 80 4.76 20.73 -35.77
N ILE A 81 4.47 21.80 -35.01
CA ILE A 81 4.64 21.81 -33.54
C ILE A 81 3.61 20.88 -32.89
N ARG A 82 2.41 20.80 -33.41
CA ARG A 82 1.36 19.90 -32.95
C ARG A 82 1.75 18.43 -33.10
N LEU A 83 2.34 18.06 -34.23
CA LEU A 83 2.83 16.70 -34.47
C LEU A 83 3.95 16.31 -33.50
N LEU A 84 4.91 17.22 -33.25
CA LEU A 84 5.97 17.00 -32.25
C LEU A 84 5.39 16.89 -30.83
N TRP A 85 4.42 17.73 -30.52
CA TRP A 85 3.72 17.67 -29.22
C TRP A 85 2.99 16.35 -29.02
N ASP A 86 2.26 15.90 -30.03
CA ASP A 86 1.52 14.62 -29.97
C ASP A 86 2.47 13.43 -29.82
N ASP A 87 3.64 13.46 -30.44
CA ASP A 87 4.64 12.41 -30.32
C ASP A 87 5.24 12.35 -28.93
N ILE A 88 5.68 13.51 -28.40
CA ILE A 88 6.20 13.65 -27.02
C ILE A 88 5.14 13.25 -25.99
N ARG A 89 3.92 13.73 -26.18
CA ARG A 89 2.79 13.41 -25.29
C ARG A 89 2.53 11.91 -25.26
N ASN A 90 2.40 11.29 -26.42
CA ASN A 90 2.11 9.84 -26.51
C ASN A 90 3.19 8.99 -25.87
N GLU A 91 4.47 9.35 -26.04
CA GLU A 91 5.57 8.64 -25.41
C GLU A 91 5.55 8.84 -23.87
N ALA A 92 5.38 10.08 -23.41
CA ALA A 92 5.31 10.41 -21.97
C ALA A 92 4.11 9.72 -21.31
N THR A 93 2.93 9.82 -21.91
CA THR A 93 1.70 9.18 -21.36
C THR A 93 1.84 7.66 -21.34
N SER A 94 2.43 7.06 -22.36
CA SER A 94 2.68 5.62 -22.42
C SER A 94 3.62 5.17 -21.30
N ARG A 95 4.75 5.85 -21.11
CA ARG A 95 5.71 5.53 -20.04
C ARG A 95 5.10 5.68 -18.65
N ILE A 96 4.37 6.77 -18.41
CA ILE A 96 3.69 7.03 -17.14
C ILE A 96 2.62 5.97 -16.87
N SER A 97 1.77 5.65 -17.86
CA SER A 97 0.71 4.66 -17.68
C SER A 97 1.23 3.27 -17.38
N VAL A 98 2.32 2.84 -18.02
CA VAL A 98 2.97 1.55 -17.75
C VAL A 98 3.58 1.54 -16.35
N SER A 99 4.27 2.60 -15.95
CA SER A 99 4.88 2.70 -14.62
C SER A 99 3.84 2.71 -13.49
N LEU A 100 2.73 3.44 -13.68
CA LEU A 100 1.62 3.45 -12.73
C LEU A 100 0.93 2.09 -12.64
N ALA A 101 0.63 1.46 -13.78
CA ALA A 101 0.05 0.12 -13.81
C ALA A 101 0.95 -0.90 -13.09
N ASP A 102 2.25 -0.83 -13.30
CA ASP A 102 3.24 -1.69 -12.66
C ASP A 102 3.25 -1.53 -11.14
N THR A 103 3.19 -0.28 -10.68
CA THR A 103 3.12 0.05 -9.25
C THR A 103 1.81 -0.46 -8.63
N LEU A 104 0.67 -0.24 -9.29
CA LEU A 104 -0.63 -0.71 -8.81
C LEU A 104 -0.68 -2.24 -8.70
N ILE A 105 -0.17 -2.96 -9.69
CA ILE A 105 -0.12 -4.43 -9.66
C ILE A 105 0.81 -4.91 -8.55
N SER A 106 1.93 -4.24 -8.30
CA SER A 106 2.84 -4.56 -7.20
C SER A 106 2.15 -4.41 -5.83
N MET A 107 1.42 -3.32 -5.64
CA MET A 107 0.66 -3.06 -4.42
C MET A 107 -0.47 -4.08 -4.24
N LEU A 108 -1.17 -4.42 -5.32
CA LEU A 108 -2.23 -5.43 -5.30
C LEU A 108 -1.66 -6.82 -4.97
N SER A 109 -0.53 -7.19 -5.57
CA SER A 109 0.16 -8.46 -5.30
C SER A 109 0.60 -8.56 -3.84
N PHE A 110 1.17 -7.48 -3.28
CA PHE A 110 1.51 -7.41 -1.85
C PHE A 110 0.27 -7.61 -0.99
N THR A 111 -0.81 -6.90 -1.29
CA THR A 111 -2.04 -6.94 -0.51
C THR A 111 -2.65 -8.34 -0.49
N LEU A 112 -2.76 -9.00 -1.63
CA LEU A 112 -3.29 -10.35 -1.75
C LEU A 112 -2.43 -11.34 -0.98
N LEU A 113 -1.11 -11.25 -1.14
CA LEU A 113 -0.17 -12.13 -0.45
C LEU A 113 -0.21 -11.90 1.06
N PHE A 114 -0.23 -10.64 1.50
CA PHE A 114 -0.32 -10.31 2.92
C PHE A 114 -1.59 -10.90 3.56
N ILE A 115 -2.74 -10.76 2.91
CA ILE A 115 -4.00 -11.32 3.39
C ILE A 115 -3.91 -12.84 3.46
N ALA A 116 -3.39 -13.51 2.42
CA ALA A 116 -3.23 -14.95 2.38
C ALA A 116 -2.32 -15.47 3.50
N LEU A 117 -1.15 -14.86 3.66
CA LEU A 117 -0.19 -15.21 4.72
C LEU A 117 -0.75 -14.94 6.11
N PHE A 118 -1.47 -13.82 6.28
CA PHE A 118 -2.09 -13.48 7.55
C PHE A 118 -3.19 -14.49 7.93
N MET A 119 -4.02 -14.89 6.97
CA MET A 119 -5.04 -15.93 7.19
C MET A 119 -4.39 -17.27 7.55
N LEU A 120 -3.37 -17.68 6.81
CA LEU A 120 -2.61 -18.90 7.07
C LEU A 120 -1.98 -18.88 8.47
N ALA A 121 -1.29 -17.78 8.81
CA ALA A 121 -0.69 -17.61 10.13
C ALA A 121 -1.72 -17.58 11.26
N ARG A 122 -2.91 -17.03 11.01
CA ARG A 122 -4.02 -17.03 11.98
C ARG A 122 -4.55 -18.45 12.21
N PHE A 123 -4.66 -19.24 11.16
CA PHE A 123 -5.17 -20.63 11.24
C PHE A 123 -4.18 -21.52 11.97
N THR A 124 -2.90 -21.50 11.60
CA THR A 124 -1.85 -22.33 12.22
C THR A 124 -1.60 -21.96 13.67
N LEU A 125 -1.54 -20.67 14.00
CA LEU A 125 -1.27 -20.24 15.38
C LEU A 125 -2.46 -20.35 16.32
N ARG A 126 -3.69 -20.46 15.81
CA ARG A 126 -4.86 -20.74 16.63
C ARG A 126 -4.76 -22.12 17.30
N SER A 127 -4.11 -23.08 16.64
CA SER A 127 -3.84 -24.41 17.19
C SER A 127 -2.76 -24.40 18.28
N LEU A 128 -1.91 -23.35 18.29
CA LEU A 128 -0.80 -23.18 19.23
C LEU A 128 -1.13 -22.18 20.37
N GLU A 129 -2.41 -21.84 20.58
CA GLU A 129 -2.81 -21.02 21.73
C GLU A 129 -2.44 -21.70 23.04
N LEU A 130 -1.20 -21.45 23.47
CA LEU A 130 -0.71 -21.79 24.80
C LEU A 130 -1.65 -21.17 25.82
N LYS A 131 -2.27 -22.01 26.62
CA LYS A 131 -3.12 -21.64 27.77
C LYS A 131 -2.35 -20.67 28.68
N LYS A 132 -2.55 -19.36 28.51
CA LYS A 132 -1.76 -18.32 29.19
C LYS A 132 -2.34 -18.01 30.54
N ARG A 133 -1.82 -18.66 31.56
CA ARG A 133 -1.78 -18.14 32.91
C ARG A 133 -0.46 -17.37 33.08
N GLY A 134 -0.43 -16.06 32.80
CA GLY A 134 0.74 -15.21 32.98
C GLY A 134 0.55 -14.19 34.06
N VAL A 135 1.51 -14.11 34.96
CA VAL A 135 1.61 -13.07 35.99
C VAL A 135 1.64 -11.71 35.33
N LEU A 136 0.59 -10.92 35.54
CA LEU A 136 0.40 -9.62 34.91
C LEU A 136 0.93 -8.52 35.81
N GLY A 137 2.25 -8.36 35.91
CA GLY A 137 2.86 -7.18 36.49
C GLY A 137 2.62 -5.94 35.63
N LEU A 138 2.72 -4.73 36.20
CA LEU A 138 2.56 -3.46 35.51
C LEU A 138 3.52 -3.34 34.33
N SER A 139 4.78 -3.76 34.51
CA SER A 139 5.80 -3.77 33.46
C SER A 139 5.38 -4.62 32.25
N ASN A 140 4.79 -5.80 32.49
CA ASN A 140 4.29 -6.66 31.42
C ASN A 140 3.16 -5.99 30.61
N ARG A 141 2.31 -5.19 31.27
CA ARG A 141 1.22 -4.44 30.60
C ARG A 141 1.75 -3.25 29.82
N LEU A 142 2.72 -2.50 30.34
CA LEU A 142 3.33 -1.35 29.67
C LEU A 142 4.09 -1.80 28.42
N CYS A 143 4.91 -2.84 28.50
CA CYS A 143 5.56 -3.40 27.34
C CYS A 143 4.53 -3.95 26.32
N GLY A 144 3.44 -4.56 26.80
CA GLY A 144 2.34 -4.98 25.92
C GLY A 144 1.71 -3.81 25.17
N MET A 145 1.56 -2.66 25.82
CA MET A 145 1.07 -1.42 25.18
C MET A 145 2.01 -0.95 24.07
N LEU A 146 3.33 -0.98 24.30
CA LEU A 146 4.33 -0.59 23.32
C LEU A 146 4.22 -1.46 22.05
N PHE A 147 4.21 -2.79 22.20
CA PHE A 147 4.05 -3.71 21.06
C PHE A 147 2.67 -3.59 20.40
N GLY A 148 1.65 -3.23 21.18
CA GLY A 148 0.33 -2.91 20.64
C GLY A 148 0.36 -1.65 19.75
N ALA A 149 1.06 -0.60 20.18
CA ALA A 149 1.23 0.63 19.42
C ALA A 149 2.04 0.40 18.13
N LEU A 150 3.15 -0.36 18.20
CA LEU A 150 3.95 -0.74 17.03
C LEU A 150 3.11 -1.53 16.01
N LYS A 151 2.30 -2.49 16.49
CA LYS A 151 1.35 -3.18 15.63
C LYS A 151 0.33 -2.23 14.99
N GLY A 152 -0.16 -1.25 15.76
CA GLY A 152 -1.07 -0.23 15.26
C GLY A 152 -0.45 0.61 14.14
N ALA A 153 0.82 1.01 14.29
CA ALA A 153 1.56 1.73 13.27
C ALA A 153 1.74 0.89 11.99
N LEU A 154 2.11 -0.39 12.13
CA LEU A 154 2.20 -1.32 11.00
C LEU A 154 0.84 -1.48 10.28
N LEU A 155 -0.24 -1.60 11.04
CA LEU A 155 -1.59 -1.70 10.49
C LEU A 155 -1.96 -0.46 9.68
N VAL A 156 -1.64 0.73 10.20
CA VAL A 156 -1.85 2.00 9.47
C VAL A 156 -1.06 2.02 8.17
N SER A 157 0.21 1.60 8.20
CA SER A 157 1.04 1.52 6.98
C SER A 157 0.41 0.63 5.92
N ILE A 158 -0.14 -0.52 6.31
CA ILE A 158 -0.82 -1.45 5.40
C ILE A 158 -2.13 -0.83 4.86
N ILE A 159 -2.92 -0.19 5.72
CA ILE A 159 -4.16 0.48 5.30
C ILE A 159 -3.85 1.58 4.28
N MET A 160 -2.82 2.39 4.53
CA MET A 160 -2.42 3.44 3.60
C MET A 160 -1.95 2.85 2.27
N LEU A 161 -1.18 1.76 2.29
CA LEU A 161 -0.76 1.08 1.07
C LEU A 161 -1.95 0.58 0.24
N ILE A 162 -2.94 -0.03 0.88
CA ILE A 162 -4.16 -0.51 0.22
C ILE A 162 -5.02 0.65 -0.30
N SER A 163 -4.97 1.82 0.35
CA SER A 163 -5.72 2.99 -0.07
C SER A 163 -5.30 3.48 -1.47
N PHE A 164 -4.03 3.37 -1.87
CA PHE A 164 -3.56 3.80 -3.18
C PHE A 164 -4.32 3.15 -4.35
N PRO A 165 -4.37 1.82 -4.48
CA PRO A 165 -5.11 1.18 -5.56
C PRO A 165 -6.63 1.42 -5.45
N LEU A 166 -7.17 1.58 -4.25
CA LEU A 166 -8.59 1.87 -4.08
C LEU A 166 -8.94 3.30 -4.54
N LEU A 167 -8.08 4.29 -4.25
CA LEU A 167 -8.28 5.66 -4.71
C LEU A 167 -8.26 5.77 -6.24
N SER A 168 -7.44 4.97 -6.90
CA SER A 168 -7.37 4.96 -8.37
C SER A 168 -8.61 4.38 -9.05
N LEU A 169 -9.47 3.67 -8.31
CA LEU A 169 -10.75 3.13 -8.81
C LEU A 169 -11.92 4.09 -8.60
N LEU A 170 -11.72 5.19 -7.85
CA LEU A 170 -12.74 6.20 -7.58
C LEU A 170 -12.71 7.30 -8.64
N GLU A 171 -13.83 8.03 -8.73
CA GLU A 171 -13.89 9.23 -9.58
C GLU A 171 -12.81 10.26 -9.18
N PRO A 172 -12.23 10.99 -10.15
CA PRO A 172 -11.11 11.91 -9.93
C PRO A 172 -11.34 12.92 -8.80
N ASP A 173 -12.54 13.52 -8.73
CA ASP A 173 -12.88 14.53 -7.71
C ASP A 173 -12.94 13.92 -6.30
N THR A 174 -13.50 12.72 -6.19
CA THR A 174 -13.62 12.00 -4.92
C THR A 174 -12.24 11.51 -4.45
N SER A 175 -11.44 10.99 -5.36
CA SER A 175 -10.08 10.51 -5.06
C SER A 175 -9.17 11.65 -4.63
N ALA A 176 -9.23 12.81 -5.28
CA ALA A 176 -8.47 14.01 -4.93
C ALA A 176 -8.83 14.51 -3.52
N THR A 177 -10.12 14.61 -3.21
CA THR A 177 -10.59 15.04 -1.88
C THR A 177 -10.11 14.11 -0.76
N ILE A 178 -10.16 12.80 -0.98
CA ILE A 178 -9.69 11.83 0.01
C ILE A 178 -8.16 11.87 0.14
N ALA A 179 -7.43 11.94 -0.96
CA ALA A 179 -5.98 12.04 -0.96
C ALA A 179 -5.49 13.30 -0.25
N GLU A 180 -6.13 14.45 -0.49
CA GLU A 180 -5.87 15.71 0.19
C GLU A 180 -6.12 15.57 1.69
N GLY A 181 -7.25 15.01 2.12
CA GLY A 181 -7.55 14.76 3.52
C GLY A 181 -6.56 13.83 4.22
N LEU A 182 -6.02 12.84 3.49
CA LEU A 182 -4.97 11.94 4.02
C LEU A 182 -3.62 12.64 4.13
N SER A 183 -3.24 13.50 3.18
CA SER A 183 -1.95 14.16 3.13
C SER A 183 -1.83 15.32 4.12
N HIS A 184 -2.89 16.06 4.39
CA HIS A 184 -2.89 17.22 5.30
C HIS A 184 -2.75 16.88 6.79
N GLY A 185 -3.11 15.69 7.22
CA GLY A 185 -2.98 15.27 8.60
C GLY A 185 -1.52 14.99 8.98
N LYS A 186 -1.01 15.57 10.08
CA LYS A 186 0.41 15.39 10.51
C LYS A 186 0.84 13.92 10.58
N LEU A 187 0.03 13.05 11.14
CA LEU A 187 0.34 11.61 11.22
C LEU A 187 -0.12 10.83 9.99
N SER A 188 -1.28 11.14 9.43
CA SER A 188 -1.73 10.49 8.20
C SER A 188 -0.83 10.83 7.02
N GLY A 189 -0.39 12.10 6.91
CA GLY A 189 0.55 12.53 5.90
C GLY A 189 1.91 11.85 6.01
N PHE A 190 2.41 11.60 7.22
CA PHE A 190 3.64 10.81 7.41
C PHE A 190 3.48 9.39 6.83
N PHE A 191 2.44 8.65 7.20
CA PHE A 191 2.21 7.29 6.69
C PHE A 191 1.77 7.26 5.22
N TYR A 192 1.21 8.33 4.71
CA TYR A 192 0.81 8.44 3.32
C TYR A 192 2.01 8.74 2.40
N ASN A 193 2.87 9.71 2.78
CA ASN A 193 3.99 10.16 1.96
C ASN A 193 5.27 9.35 2.18
N SER A 194 5.47 8.76 3.37
CA SER A 194 6.67 7.99 3.76
C SER A 194 6.26 6.66 4.35
N ASN A 195 5.63 5.80 3.52
CA ASN A 195 5.19 4.49 3.96
C ASN A 195 6.36 3.49 3.92
N PRO A 196 6.82 2.96 5.06
CA PRO A 196 7.99 2.07 5.12
C PRO A 196 7.80 0.78 4.31
N ILE A 197 6.57 0.35 4.05
CA ILE A 197 6.29 -0.82 3.22
C ILE A 197 6.49 -0.48 1.74
N THR A 198 6.02 0.68 1.29
CA THR A 198 6.21 1.15 -0.09
C THR A 198 7.70 1.36 -0.37
N ASP A 199 8.43 1.99 0.57
CA ASP A 199 9.88 2.19 0.44
C ASP A 199 10.61 0.85 0.36
N GLY A 200 10.21 -0.15 1.16
CA GLY A 200 10.74 -1.51 1.09
C GLY A 200 10.51 -2.17 -0.27
N ILE A 201 9.31 -2.06 -0.82
CA ILE A 201 8.98 -2.62 -2.14
C ILE A 201 9.83 -1.96 -3.24
N THR A 202 9.97 -0.63 -3.22
CA THR A 202 10.75 0.11 -4.23
C THR A 202 12.24 -0.19 -4.15
N LEU A 203 12.79 -0.34 -2.94
CA LEU A 203 14.20 -0.74 -2.74
C LEU A 203 14.48 -2.12 -3.35
N ILE A 204 13.62 -3.10 -3.09
CA ILE A 204 13.78 -4.46 -3.64
C ILE A 204 13.64 -4.44 -5.16
N SER A 205 12.69 -3.68 -5.70
CA SER A 205 12.49 -3.54 -7.14
C SER A 205 13.72 -2.97 -7.86
N LYS A 206 14.39 -1.97 -7.25
CA LYS A 206 15.61 -1.37 -7.83
C LYS A 206 16.81 -2.30 -7.85
N HIS A 207 16.89 -3.28 -6.95
CA HIS A 207 18.02 -4.24 -6.89
C HIS A 207 17.77 -5.50 -7.72
N SER A 208 16.60 -5.63 -8.33
CA SER A 208 16.20 -6.80 -9.14
C SER A 208 16.32 -6.56 -10.65
N ILE A 209 16.79 -5.38 -11.06
CA ILE A 209 17.09 -4.99 -12.44
C ILE A 209 18.60 -4.94 -12.63
#